data_d98ad1da783fd2016c8a0d15faf6fcea
#
_entry.id   d98ad1da783fd2016c8a0d15faf6fcea
#
_cell.length_a   1.000
_cell.length_b   1.000
_cell.length_c   1.000
_cell.angle_alpha   90.00
_cell.angle_beta   90.00
_cell.angle_gamma   90.00
#
_symmetry.space_group_name_H-M   'P 1'
#
loop_
_entity.id
_entity.type
_entity.pdbx_description
1 polymer ?
#
loop_
_entity_poly.entity_id
_entity_poly.type
_entity_poly.pdbx_seq_one_letter_code
_entity_poly.pdbx_strand_id
1 'polypeptide(L)'
;MTLSFARTFTSFGLGLSLSICGPSAGAQTAQSTQAAQPTGPASQKKPERPQPPTRPLDAPGAPKFSRLDGVPGRNPAPDTDGDFVIGPDYVAAPELKVVEGVPQGRVEQFVINSKDCKRFNPGIARDVFGTVDPSNPKTLIVETHPIDYMRTVTVYVPAQYVPGTFAPFIVVHDGPPMGRPDMNLAHMLDNLIAQHRVPSMIAIMISSGGGDAQGHERGREYDTMSGLYAEFIEDEVLPLVEKNYSLKLTKDPEGRATMGNSSGGSAALIMAWYHPELYHRVLTFSGTFVNQQWPFNPETPDGAWGFHSKLIPESAPKPLRIFMAVGDRDLLNPNVMRDDMHDWVEANNRMAGVLKAKGYHYQYVYCLNAGHGIGNAKPQLLPSALEWLWKGYPAGTAK
;
A
#
# COMPACT_ATOMS: atom_id res chain seq x y z
N MET A 1 -47.65 41.72 16.51
CA MET A 1 -48.73 40.75 16.67
C MET A 1 -48.15 39.42 17.04
N THR A 2 -48.26 39.14 18.31
CA THR A 2 -47.83 37.95 19.06
C THR A 2 -48.82 36.81 18.87
N LEU A 3 -48.36 35.59 18.71
CA LEU A 3 -49.10 34.41 19.17
C LEU A 3 -48.11 33.25 19.42
N SER A 4 -47.93 33.01 20.73
CA SER A 4 -47.29 31.86 21.37
C SER A 4 -48.29 30.70 21.46
N PHE A 5 -47.85 29.45 21.27
CA PHE A 5 -48.57 28.26 21.77
C PHE A 5 -47.59 27.27 22.38
N ALA A 6 -47.71 27.22 23.69
CA ALA A 6 -47.16 26.14 24.52
C ALA A 6 -48.22 25.05 24.74
N ARG A 7 -47.86 23.78 24.82
CA ARG A 7 -48.58 22.66 25.48
C ARG A 7 -47.55 21.61 25.84
N THR A 8 -47.23 21.42 27.04
CA THR A 8 -47.79 20.80 28.24
C THR A 8 -47.54 19.27 28.31
N PHE A 9 -46.78 18.90 29.32
CA PHE A 9 -46.46 17.56 29.85
C PHE A 9 -47.70 16.77 30.27
N THR A 10 -47.64 15.45 30.17
CA THR A 10 -48.36 14.54 31.11
C THR A 10 -47.55 13.26 31.35
N SER A 11 -47.17 13.10 32.60
CA SER A 11 -46.60 11.89 33.23
C SER A 11 -47.75 11.09 33.89
N PHE A 12 -47.67 9.74 33.86
CA PHE A 12 -48.35 8.80 34.74
C PHE A 12 -47.37 7.62 34.85
N GLY A 13 -46.99 7.06 35.88
CA GLY A 13 -47.26 6.95 37.30
C GLY A 13 -47.66 5.52 37.68
N LEU A 14 -46.76 4.82 38.33
CA LEU A 14 -46.86 3.72 39.31
C LEU A 14 -47.81 2.50 39.08
N GLY A 15 -47.26 1.33 39.41
CA GLY A 15 -47.99 0.11 39.77
C GLY A 15 -47.09 -1.03 40.26
N LEU A 16 -46.67 -0.99 41.52
CA LEU A 16 -46.05 -2.11 42.26
C LEU A 16 -47.13 -3.14 42.61
N SER A 17 -46.85 -4.43 42.51
CA SER A 17 -47.44 -5.44 43.40
C SER A 17 -46.50 -6.62 43.63
N LEU A 18 -46.07 -6.74 44.86
CA LEU A 18 -45.51 -7.97 45.49
C LEU A 18 -46.56 -9.01 45.68
N SER A 19 -46.25 -10.28 45.52
CA SER A 19 -46.85 -11.38 46.31
C SER A 19 -45.86 -12.54 46.49
N ILE A 20 -45.90 -13.04 47.68
CA ILE A 20 -44.97 -13.88 48.45
C ILE A 20 -45.47 -15.33 48.50
N CYS A 21 -44.52 -16.25 48.79
CA CYS A 21 -44.59 -17.62 49.35
C CYS A 21 -44.81 -18.85 48.46
N GLY A 22 -43.89 -19.66 48.43
CA GLY A 22 -43.26 -20.93 48.50
C GLY A 22 -44.08 -22.13 49.01
N PRO A 23 -43.55 -23.34 49.36
CA PRO A 23 -42.23 -23.91 49.10
C PRO A 23 -42.20 -25.33 48.47
N SER A 24 -40.96 -25.82 48.23
CA SER A 24 -40.51 -27.23 48.28
C SER A 24 -41.05 -28.31 47.31
N ALA A 25 -40.17 -28.89 46.52
CA ALA A 25 -39.59 -30.24 46.64
C ALA A 25 -39.00 -30.74 45.31
N GLY A 26 -37.88 -31.40 45.37
CA GLY A 26 -37.47 -32.41 44.40
C GLY A 26 -36.28 -32.02 43.52
N ALA A 27 -35.09 -32.19 44.06
CA ALA A 27 -33.87 -32.27 43.25
C ALA A 27 -33.87 -33.50 42.36
N GLN A 28 -33.83 -33.32 41.06
CA GLN A 28 -33.33 -34.32 40.13
C GLN A 28 -32.25 -33.66 39.27
N THR A 29 -31.02 -34.09 39.54
CA THR A 29 -29.84 -33.78 38.75
C THR A 29 -29.98 -34.38 37.34
N ALA A 30 -30.30 -33.55 36.37
CA ALA A 30 -30.14 -33.91 34.96
C ALA A 30 -28.67 -33.62 34.57
N GLN A 31 -27.89 -34.70 34.42
CA GLN A 31 -26.59 -34.64 33.75
C GLN A 31 -26.82 -34.24 32.28
N SER A 32 -26.44 -33.04 31.91
CA SER A 32 -26.35 -32.64 30.53
C SER A 32 -25.12 -33.32 29.93
N THR A 33 -25.36 -34.34 29.13
CA THR A 33 -24.36 -34.89 28.18
C THR A 33 -24.03 -33.83 27.16
N GLN A 34 -22.87 -33.18 27.35
CA GLN A 34 -22.25 -32.32 26.34
C GLN A 34 -21.89 -33.22 25.14
N ALA A 35 -22.64 -33.06 24.05
CA ALA A 35 -22.28 -33.65 22.77
C ALA A 35 -20.95 -33.07 22.32
N ALA A 36 -19.94 -33.92 22.11
CA ALA A 36 -18.65 -33.56 21.57
C ALA A 36 -18.85 -32.92 20.20
N GLN A 37 -18.39 -31.67 20.05
CA GLN A 37 -18.27 -31.03 18.72
C GLN A 37 -17.31 -31.85 17.88
N PRO A 38 -17.60 -32.09 16.58
CA PRO A 38 -16.67 -32.76 15.69
C PRO A 38 -15.42 -31.86 15.54
N THR A 39 -14.27 -32.39 15.90
CA THR A 39 -12.96 -31.79 15.60
C THR A 39 -12.81 -31.72 14.09
N GLY A 40 -12.93 -30.52 13.54
CA GLY A 40 -12.61 -30.27 12.13
C GLY A 40 -11.20 -30.75 11.79
N PRO A 41 -10.94 -31.12 10.53
CA PRO A 41 -9.64 -31.61 10.14
C PRO A 41 -8.55 -30.58 10.50
N ALA A 42 -7.50 -31.06 11.17
CA ALA A 42 -6.35 -30.25 11.55
C ALA A 42 -5.85 -29.48 10.32
N SER A 43 -5.78 -28.16 10.42
CA SER A 43 -5.24 -27.29 9.40
C SER A 43 -3.84 -27.78 9.04
N GLN A 44 -3.69 -28.45 7.90
CA GLN A 44 -2.39 -28.79 7.37
C GLN A 44 -1.63 -27.49 7.13
N LYS A 45 -0.53 -27.27 7.87
CA LYS A 45 0.40 -26.19 7.60
C LYS A 45 0.80 -26.27 6.12
N LYS A 46 0.45 -25.23 5.36
CA LYS A 46 0.89 -25.10 3.98
C LYS A 46 2.42 -25.27 3.95
N PRO A 47 2.98 -26.09 3.08
CA PRO A 47 4.44 -26.27 3.05
C PRO A 47 5.10 -24.92 2.87
N GLU A 48 6.05 -24.62 3.75
CA GLU A 48 6.80 -23.38 3.74
C GLU A 48 7.58 -23.31 2.42
N ARG A 49 7.35 -22.28 1.61
CA ARG A 49 8.11 -22.12 0.36
C ARG A 49 9.60 -21.97 0.70
N PRO A 50 10.50 -22.62 -0.04
CA PRO A 50 11.93 -22.39 0.14
C PRO A 50 12.24 -20.91 0.09
N GLN A 51 12.97 -20.41 1.07
CA GLN A 51 13.40 -19.01 1.07
C GLN A 51 14.34 -18.77 -0.11
N PRO A 52 14.19 -17.67 -0.85
CA PRO A 52 15.14 -17.31 -1.90
C PRO A 52 16.56 -17.20 -1.32
N PRO A 53 17.60 -17.51 -2.11
CA PRO A 53 18.97 -17.37 -1.67
C PRO A 53 19.30 -15.90 -1.37
N THR A 54 20.12 -15.67 -0.35
CA THR A 54 20.65 -14.32 -0.05
C THR A 54 21.50 -13.83 -1.22
N ARG A 55 21.25 -12.61 -1.71
CA ARG A 55 22.09 -11.98 -2.74
C ARG A 55 23.23 -11.22 -2.07
N PRO A 56 24.47 -11.38 -2.58
CA PRO A 56 25.59 -10.62 -2.06
C PRO A 56 25.51 -9.14 -2.42
N LEU A 57 26.08 -8.29 -1.55
CA LEU A 57 26.11 -6.82 -1.76
C LEU A 57 26.96 -6.39 -2.96
N ASP A 58 27.89 -7.24 -3.39
CA ASP A 58 28.80 -7.03 -4.52
C ASP A 58 28.39 -7.84 -5.76
N ALA A 59 27.15 -8.27 -5.84
CA ALA A 59 26.62 -8.95 -7.01
C ALA A 59 26.83 -8.10 -8.28
N PRO A 60 27.02 -8.71 -9.45
CA PRO A 60 27.13 -7.97 -10.69
C PRO A 60 25.96 -6.98 -10.90
N GLY A 61 26.29 -5.71 -11.15
CA GLY A 61 25.29 -4.64 -11.30
C GLY A 61 24.75 -4.04 -9.99
N ALA A 62 25.16 -4.55 -8.83
CA ALA A 62 24.78 -3.94 -7.55
C ALA A 62 25.43 -2.56 -7.37
N PRO A 63 24.73 -1.59 -6.77
CA PRO A 63 25.30 -0.30 -6.42
C PRO A 63 26.42 -0.41 -5.37
N LYS A 64 27.26 0.61 -5.26
CA LYS A 64 28.16 0.75 -4.11
C LYS A 64 27.39 1.36 -2.95
N PHE A 65 27.12 0.53 -1.94
CA PHE A 65 26.35 0.92 -0.78
C PHE A 65 27.14 1.68 0.28
N SER A 66 26.57 2.77 0.79
CA SER A 66 26.96 3.35 2.08
C SER A 66 26.51 2.45 3.22
N ARG A 67 27.48 2.01 4.05
CA ARG A 67 27.27 1.01 5.09
C ARG A 67 26.65 1.62 6.34
N LEU A 68 25.41 1.22 6.66
CA LEU A 68 24.72 1.56 7.91
C LEU A 68 24.33 0.29 8.69
N ASP A 69 24.62 -0.87 8.12
CA ASP A 69 24.37 -2.18 8.70
C ASP A 69 25.21 -2.46 9.96
N GLY A 70 24.79 -3.44 10.74
CA GLY A 70 25.42 -3.77 12.03
C GLY A 70 25.05 -2.84 13.20
N VAL A 71 24.23 -1.82 12.96
CA VAL A 71 23.69 -0.94 14.00
C VAL A 71 22.17 -1.00 13.99
N PRO A 72 21.53 -1.73 14.91
CA PRO A 72 20.07 -1.83 14.98
C PRO A 72 19.39 -0.46 15.05
N GLY A 73 18.29 -0.28 14.32
CA GLY A 73 17.53 0.97 14.32
C GLY A 73 18.12 2.10 13.46
N ARG A 74 19.31 1.89 12.84
CA ARG A 74 19.94 2.93 12.00
C ARG A 74 19.31 2.96 10.61
N ASN A 75 18.90 4.16 10.19
CA ASN A 75 18.35 4.46 8.87
C ASN A 75 19.24 5.47 8.13
N PRO A 76 19.13 5.57 6.78
CA PRO A 76 19.68 6.71 6.06
C PRO A 76 19.09 8.03 6.58
N ALA A 77 19.89 9.09 6.53
CA ALA A 77 19.40 10.40 6.90
C ALA A 77 18.33 10.89 5.90
N PRO A 78 17.25 11.57 6.37
CA PRO A 78 16.13 11.97 5.51
C PRO A 78 16.46 13.11 4.54
N ASP A 79 17.68 13.61 4.56
CA ASP A 79 18.19 14.65 3.66
C ASP A 79 19.25 14.15 2.67
N THR A 80 19.53 12.83 2.65
CA THR A 80 20.55 12.23 1.79
C THR A 80 19.95 11.37 0.69
N ASP A 81 20.47 11.52 -0.51
CA ASP A 81 20.20 10.65 -1.66
C ASP A 81 21.29 9.56 -1.76
N GLY A 82 20.99 8.49 -2.48
CA GLY A 82 21.96 7.44 -2.82
C GLY A 82 21.59 6.04 -2.34
N ASP A 83 22.62 5.19 -2.28
CA ASP A 83 22.50 3.75 -2.08
C ASP A 83 22.97 3.39 -0.67
N PHE A 84 22.11 2.75 0.14
CA PHE A 84 22.38 2.42 1.55
C PHE A 84 22.12 0.93 1.84
N VAL A 85 22.85 0.38 2.80
CA VAL A 85 22.55 -0.95 3.35
C VAL A 85 22.32 -0.86 4.85
N ILE A 86 21.26 -1.53 5.33
CA ILE A 86 20.83 -1.58 6.74
C ILE A 86 20.59 -3.03 7.19
N GLY A 87 20.44 -3.25 8.47
CA GLY A 87 20.19 -4.55 9.09
C GLY A 87 21.49 -5.24 9.56
N PRO A 88 21.48 -6.56 9.81
CA PRO A 88 20.36 -7.49 9.67
C PRO A 88 19.31 -7.43 10.78
N ASP A 89 19.59 -6.71 11.87
CA ASP A 89 18.69 -6.56 13.00
C ASP A 89 17.93 -5.23 12.91
N TYR A 90 16.62 -5.29 13.15
CA TYR A 90 15.71 -4.18 12.98
C TYR A 90 15.00 -3.81 14.27
N VAL A 91 14.79 -2.51 14.48
CA VAL A 91 14.05 -1.94 15.61
C VAL A 91 12.86 -1.16 15.07
N ALA A 92 11.64 -1.58 15.40
CA ALA A 92 10.43 -0.87 15.01
C ALA A 92 10.45 0.57 15.53
N ALA A 93 10.13 1.51 14.65
CA ALA A 93 10.14 2.93 14.99
C ALA A 93 9.09 3.28 16.05
N PRO A 94 9.39 4.17 17.00
CA PRO A 94 8.44 4.57 18.05
C PRO A 94 7.19 5.25 17.49
N GLU A 95 7.26 5.86 16.33
CA GLU A 95 6.17 6.57 15.65
C GLU A 95 4.99 5.65 15.27
N LEU A 96 5.16 4.33 15.28
CA LEU A 96 4.09 3.36 15.05
C LEU A 96 3.07 3.26 16.20
N LYS A 97 3.40 3.83 17.36
CA LYS A 97 2.55 3.75 18.56
C LYS A 97 1.82 5.07 18.79
N VAL A 98 0.66 4.99 19.41
CA VAL A 98 -0.02 6.17 19.93
C VAL A 98 0.88 6.85 20.97
N VAL A 99 1.10 8.14 20.81
CA VAL A 99 1.86 8.98 21.74
C VAL A 99 0.88 9.90 22.48
N GLU A 100 0.95 9.92 23.80
CA GLU A 100 0.10 10.79 24.63
C GLU A 100 0.32 12.27 24.27
N GLY A 101 -0.78 13.02 24.14
CA GLY A 101 -0.74 14.43 23.77
C GLY A 101 -0.59 14.72 22.29
N VAL A 102 -0.36 13.70 21.45
CA VAL A 102 -0.37 13.86 19.98
C VAL A 102 -1.81 13.81 19.48
N PRO A 103 -2.26 14.86 18.75
CA PRO A 103 -3.60 14.87 18.16
C PRO A 103 -3.76 13.73 17.17
N GLN A 104 -4.81 12.92 17.35
CA GLN A 104 -5.09 11.76 16.50
C GLN A 104 -6.00 12.17 15.34
N GLY A 105 -5.62 11.79 14.12
CA GLY A 105 -6.46 11.90 12.93
C GLY A 105 -7.63 10.93 12.96
N ARG A 106 -8.55 11.09 12.02
CA ARG A 106 -9.66 10.16 11.82
C ARG A 106 -9.39 9.23 10.65
N VAL A 107 -9.85 8.00 10.76
CA VAL A 107 -9.78 6.98 9.69
C VAL A 107 -11.19 6.56 9.32
N GLU A 108 -11.52 6.73 8.04
CA GLU A 108 -12.82 6.45 7.48
C GLU A 108 -12.69 5.44 6.33
N GLN A 109 -13.75 4.69 6.06
CA GLN A 109 -13.75 3.73 4.96
C GLN A 109 -15.04 3.80 4.14
N PHE A 110 -14.93 3.62 2.83
CA PHE A 110 -16.05 3.38 1.94
C PHE A 110 -15.67 2.34 0.87
N VAL A 111 -16.66 1.91 0.10
CA VAL A 111 -16.49 0.90 -0.93
C VAL A 111 -16.88 1.45 -2.29
N ILE A 112 -16.09 1.13 -3.31
CA ILE A 112 -16.42 1.38 -4.71
C ILE A 112 -16.77 0.03 -5.35
N ASN A 113 -17.96 -0.05 -5.96
CA ASN A 113 -18.35 -1.21 -6.75
C ASN A 113 -17.77 -1.09 -8.16
N SER A 114 -17.17 -2.16 -8.69
CA SER A 114 -16.64 -2.16 -10.07
C SER A 114 -17.68 -1.81 -11.11
N LYS A 115 -18.96 -2.15 -10.89
CA LYS A 115 -20.08 -1.79 -11.80
C LYS A 115 -20.30 -0.31 -11.97
N ASP A 116 -19.89 0.48 -10.97
CA ASP A 116 -20.03 1.93 -10.99
C ASP A 116 -18.80 2.63 -11.61
N CYS A 117 -17.75 1.85 -11.94
CA CYS A 117 -16.51 2.35 -12.53
C CYS A 117 -16.61 2.40 -14.06
N LYS A 118 -15.95 3.39 -14.65
CA LYS A 118 -15.77 3.50 -16.11
C LYS A 118 -14.55 2.69 -16.56
N ARG A 119 -13.48 2.71 -15.74
CA ARG A 119 -12.27 1.94 -15.96
C ARG A 119 -12.31 0.66 -15.12
N PHE A 120 -11.59 -0.35 -15.56
CA PHE A 120 -11.51 -1.64 -14.85
C PHE A 120 -12.87 -2.32 -14.61
N ASN A 121 -13.78 -2.16 -15.57
CA ASN A 121 -15.11 -2.76 -15.56
C ASN A 121 -15.42 -3.38 -16.95
N PRO A 122 -15.71 -4.71 -17.02
CA PRO A 122 -15.65 -5.64 -15.89
C PRO A 122 -14.22 -5.90 -15.43
N GLY A 123 -14.06 -6.35 -14.18
CA GLY A 123 -12.82 -6.90 -13.69
C GLY A 123 -12.51 -8.25 -14.30
N ILE A 124 -11.28 -8.74 -14.13
CA ILE A 124 -10.84 -10.04 -14.60
C ILE A 124 -10.34 -10.93 -13.46
N ALA A 125 -10.61 -12.22 -13.57
CA ALA A 125 -10.03 -13.26 -12.73
C ALA A 125 -9.63 -14.47 -13.57
N ARG A 126 -8.75 -15.30 -13.04
CA ARG A 126 -8.37 -16.62 -13.57
C ARG A 126 -8.58 -17.68 -12.50
N ASP A 127 -8.91 -18.87 -12.90
CA ASP A 127 -9.02 -20.01 -11.98
C ASP A 127 -7.68 -20.73 -11.84
N VAL A 128 -6.88 -20.76 -12.90
CA VAL A 128 -5.61 -21.48 -12.98
C VAL A 128 -4.49 -20.53 -13.41
N PHE A 129 -3.31 -20.70 -12.84
CA PHE A 129 -2.11 -20.00 -13.32
C PHE A 129 -1.83 -20.43 -14.76
N GLY A 130 -1.53 -19.44 -15.62
CA GLY A 130 -1.27 -19.70 -17.02
C GLY A 130 0.02 -20.48 -17.28
N THR A 131 0.23 -20.84 -18.53
CA THR A 131 1.45 -21.48 -19.04
C THR A 131 2.25 -20.50 -19.88
N VAL A 132 3.58 -20.66 -19.91
CA VAL A 132 4.44 -19.83 -20.76
C VAL A 132 4.02 -20.01 -22.23
N ASP A 133 3.82 -18.91 -22.95
CA ASP A 133 3.53 -18.96 -24.36
C ASP A 133 4.74 -19.52 -25.15
N PRO A 134 4.60 -20.64 -25.86
CA PRO A 134 5.71 -21.22 -26.61
C PRO A 134 6.21 -20.34 -27.77
N SER A 135 5.37 -19.42 -28.26
CA SER A 135 5.71 -18.47 -29.32
C SER A 135 6.30 -17.16 -28.79
N ASN A 136 6.07 -16.84 -27.51
CA ASN A 136 6.58 -15.64 -26.88
C ASN A 136 6.93 -15.87 -25.41
N PRO A 137 8.23 -16.10 -25.08
CA PRO A 137 8.65 -16.44 -23.71
C PRO A 137 8.43 -15.31 -22.68
N LYS A 138 8.04 -14.12 -23.15
CA LYS A 138 7.82 -12.92 -22.29
C LYS A 138 6.38 -12.81 -21.80
N THR A 139 5.52 -13.78 -22.04
CA THR A 139 4.12 -13.75 -21.61
C THR A 139 3.57 -15.13 -21.28
N LEU A 140 2.38 -15.14 -20.68
CA LEU A 140 1.61 -16.33 -20.34
C LEU A 140 0.37 -16.43 -21.21
N ILE A 141 0.00 -17.66 -21.58
CA ILE A 141 -1.36 -17.99 -22.02
C ILE A 141 -2.19 -18.20 -20.77
N VAL A 142 -3.15 -17.30 -20.51
CA VAL A 142 -4.02 -17.32 -19.33
C VAL A 142 -5.46 -17.24 -19.78
N GLU A 143 -6.28 -18.18 -19.34
CA GLU A 143 -7.75 -18.09 -19.49
C GLU A 143 -8.31 -17.22 -18.38
N THR A 144 -9.03 -16.17 -18.76
CA THR A 144 -9.65 -15.23 -17.83
C THR A 144 -11.15 -15.15 -18.03
N HIS A 145 -11.86 -14.82 -16.97
CA HIS A 145 -13.29 -14.55 -17.02
C HIS A 145 -13.61 -13.21 -16.33
N PRO A 146 -14.72 -12.55 -16.73
CA PRO A 146 -15.20 -11.35 -16.06
C PRO A 146 -15.59 -11.61 -14.63
N ILE A 147 -15.29 -10.66 -13.73
CA ILE A 147 -15.70 -10.71 -12.33
C ILE A 147 -16.12 -9.32 -11.84
N ASP A 148 -17.20 -9.29 -11.05
CA ASP A 148 -17.51 -8.10 -10.25
C ASP A 148 -16.69 -8.10 -8.97
N TYR A 149 -16.25 -6.92 -8.54
CA TYR A 149 -15.46 -6.79 -7.33
C TYR A 149 -15.77 -5.49 -6.59
N MET A 150 -15.33 -5.44 -5.34
CA MET A 150 -15.47 -4.30 -4.47
C MET A 150 -14.08 -3.81 -4.06
N ARG A 151 -13.82 -2.50 -4.17
CA ARG A 151 -12.61 -1.86 -3.65
C ARG A 151 -12.92 -1.15 -2.35
N THR A 152 -12.14 -1.43 -1.33
CA THR A 152 -12.17 -0.62 -0.11
C THR A 152 -11.25 0.58 -0.28
N VAL A 153 -11.76 1.76 0.00
CA VAL A 153 -10.97 2.99 0.12
C VAL A 153 -10.97 3.41 1.57
N THR A 154 -9.79 3.42 2.17
CA THR A 154 -9.56 3.87 3.55
C THR A 154 -8.90 5.25 3.48
N VAL A 155 -9.47 6.22 4.17
CA VAL A 155 -8.99 7.61 4.16
C VAL A 155 -8.61 8.03 5.58
N TYR A 156 -7.33 8.31 5.76
CA TYR A 156 -6.84 8.96 6.97
C TYR A 156 -6.83 10.48 6.74
N VAL A 157 -7.43 11.22 7.67
CA VAL A 157 -7.45 12.69 7.67
C VAL A 157 -6.79 13.17 8.96
N PRO A 158 -5.67 13.90 8.88
CA PRO A 158 -4.96 14.35 10.07
C PRO A 158 -5.80 15.35 10.89
N ALA A 159 -5.60 15.36 12.21
CA ALA A 159 -6.28 16.30 13.10
C ALA A 159 -5.98 17.78 12.77
N GLN A 160 -4.84 18.03 12.12
CA GLN A 160 -4.39 19.35 11.68
C GLN A 160 -5.01 19.82 10.36
N TYR A 161 -5.83 18.99 9.68
CA TYR A 161 -6.48 19.41 8.45
C TYR A 161 -7.47 20.55 8.71
N VAL A 162 -7.32 21.63 7.97
CA VAL A 162 -8.24 22.79 8.05
C VAL A 162 -9.29 22.65 6.94
N PRO A 163 -10.58 22.52 7.28
CA PRO A 163 -11.65 22.39 6.28
C PRO A 163 -11.63 23.53 5.25
N GLY A 164 -11.75 23.17 3.99
CA GLY A 164 -11.74 24.11 2.87
C GLY A 164 -10.36 24.47 2.32
N THR A 165 -9.27 24.06 2.96
CA THR A 165 -7.90 24.20 2.43
C THR A 165 -7.50 23.00 1.57
N PHE A 166 -6.62 23.21 0.58
CA PHE A 166 -6.07 22.13 -0.22
C PHE A 166 -4.99 21.37 0.57
N ALA A 167 -5.20 20.08 0.78
CA ALA A 167 -4.26 19.21 1.48
C ALA A 167 -3.36 18.44 0.51
N PRO A 168 -2.07 18.29 0.81
CA PRO A 168 -1.24 17.27 0.17
C PRO A 168 -1.76 15.88 0.52
N PHE A 169 -1.44 14.88 -0.31
CA PHE A 169 -1.91 13.52 -0.06
C PHE A 169 -0.97 12.45 -0.61
N ILE A 170 -1.13 11.25 -0.09
CA ILE A 170 -0.45 10.05 -0.55
C ILE A 170 -1.47 8.96 -0.90
N VAL A 171 -1.36 8.39 -2.11
CA VAL A 171 -2.12 7.20 -2.52
C VAL A 171 -1.30 5.97 -2.14
N VAL A 172 -1.92 5.06 -1.38
CA VAL A 172 -1.29 3.84 -0.89
C VAL A 172 -2.00 2.63 -1.50
N HIS A 173 -1.25 1.84 -2.25
CA HIS A 173 -1.75 0.65 -2.92
C HIS A 173 -1.90 -0.52 -1.95
N ASP A 174 -2.74 -1.50 -2.29
CA ASP A 174 -3.10 -2.64 -1.45
C ASP A 174 -3.64 -2.22 -0.07
N GLY A 175 -4.53 -1.25 -0.07
CA GLY A 175 -5.20 -0.75 1.13
C GLY A 175 -5.92 -1.85 1.92
N PRO A 176 -6.14 -1.64 3.21
CA PRO A 176 -6.73 -2.64 4.11
C PRO A 176 -8.18 -2.97 3.74
N PRO A 177 -8.66 -4.17 4.08
CA PRO A 177 -10.05 -4.54 3.84
C PRO A 177 -11.03 -3.74 4.71
N MET A 178 -12.28 -3.68 4.28
CA MET A 178 -13.36 -3.02 5.01
C MET A 178 -13.47 -3.52 6.45
N GLY A 179 -13.61 -2.60 7.39
CA GLY A 179 -13.70 -2.89 8.83
C GLY A 179 -12.35 -3.20 9.52
N ARG A 180 -11.22 -3.12 8.80
CA ARG A 180 -9.88 -3.37 9.34
C ARG A 180 -8.87 -2.31 8.87
N PRO A 181 -9.04 -1.04 9.24
CA PRO A 181 -8.15 0.03 8.80
C PRO A 181 -6.70 -0.18 9.31
N ASP A 182 -5.72 0.33 8.57
CA ASP A 182 -4.32 0.31 9.00
C ASP A 182 -4.05 1.44 10.01
N MET A 183 -4.22 1.14 11.27
CA MET A 183 -3.97 2.09 12.34
C MET A 183 -2.50 2.38 12.58
N ASN A 184 -1.58 1.49 12.17
CA ASN A 184 -0.13 1.76 12.31
C ASN A 184 0.30 2.92 11.41
N LEU A 185 -0.19 2.98 10.17
CA LEU A 185 0.08 4.11 9.28
C LEU A 185 -0.56 5.41 9.83
N ALA A 186 -1.78 5.34 10.37
CA ALA A 186 -2.44 6.49 10.96
C ALA A 186 -1.63 7.05 12.16
N HIS A 187 -1.27 6.21 13.13
CA HIS A 187 -0.47 6.62 14.28
C HIS A 187 0.90 7.19 13.89
N MET A 188 1.54 6.58 12.88
CA MET A 188 2.80 7.07 12.34
C MET A 188 2.64 8.47 11.75
N LEU A 189 1.61 8.71 10.95
CA LEU A 189 1.34 10.01 10.36
C LEU A 189 0.99 11.04 11.42
N ASP A 190 0.18 10.70 12.43
CA ASP A 190 -0.11 11.58 13.56
C ASP A 190 1.19 12.09 14.23
N ASN A 191 2.11 11.17 14.52
CA ASN A 191 3.38 11.50 15.16
C ASN A 191 4.30 12.33 14.27
N LEU A 192 4.46 11.95 13.00
CA LEU A 192 5.32 12.66 12.05
C LEU A 192 4.81 14.07 11.75
N ILE A 193 3.48 14.23 11.61
CA ILE A 193 2.84 15.54 11.39
C ILE A 193 2.98 16.43 12.63
N ALA A 194 2.74 15.90 13.84
CA ALA A 194 2.91 16.65 15.09
C ALA A 194 4.34 17.10 15.30
N GLN A 195 5.32 16.32 14.84
CA GLN A 195 6.76 16.65 14.88
C GLN A 195 7.21 17.54 13.71
N HIS A 196 6.31 17.94 12.79
CA HIS A 196 6.63 18.72 11.58
C HIS A 196 7.69 18.05 10.66
N ARG A 197 7.77 16.73 10.67
CA ARG A 197 8.69 15.95 9.82
C ARG A 197 8.10 15.67 8.45
N VAL A 198 6.77 15.63 8.35
CA VAL A 198 6.02 15.54 7.10
C VAL A 198 4.89 16.58 7.09
N PRO A 199 4.35 16.96 5.93
CA PRO A 199 3.21 17.88 5.86
C PRO A 199 1.94 17.25 6.49
N SER A 200 0.98 18.11 6.83
CA SER A 200 -0.37 17.68 7.24
C SER A 200 -1.10 17.08 6.03
N MET A 201 -0.81 15.81 5.72
CA MET A 201 -1.28 15.13 4.52
C MET A 201 -2.40 14.15 4.79
N ILE A 202 -3.24 13.94 3.79
CA ILE A 202 -4.27 12.88 3.74
C ILE A 202 -3.63 11.60 3.19
N ALA A 203 -3.91 10.43 3.79
CA ALA A 203 -3.55 9.16 3.18
C ALA A 203 -4.80 8.46 2.63
N ILE A 204 -4.73 8.04 1.37
CA ILE A 204 -5.81 7.37 0.64
C ILE A 204 -5.32 5.97 0.30
N MET A 205 -5.72 4.99 1.11
CA MET A 205 -5.32 3.60 0.97
C MET A 205 -6.40 2.86 0.18
N ILE A 206 -6.08 2.36 -1.00
CA ILE A 206 -7.04 1.70 -1.89
C ILE A 206 -6.68 0.25 -2.10
N SER A 207 -7.65 -0.66 -1.89
CA SER A 207 -7.47 -2.07 -2.26
C SER A 207 -7.57 -2.25 -3.78
N SER A 208 -6.85 -3.24 -4.32
CA SER A 208 -7.00 -3.64 -5.72
C SER A 208 -8.32 -4.37 -5.97
N GLY A 209 -8.61 -4.66 -7.25
CA GLY A 209 -9.76 -5.47 -7.65
C GLY A 209 -9.66 -6.96 -7.31
N GLY A 210 -8.59 -7.36 -6.65
CA GLY A 210 -8.38 -8.74 -6.18
C GLY A 210 -7.49 -9.59 -7.08
N GLY A 211 -7.21 -10.79 -6.58
CA GLY A 211 -6.25 -11.71 -7.18
C GLY A 211 -4.80 -11.27 -6.94
N ASP A 212 -3.87 -11.83 -7.73
CA ASP A 212 -2.45 -11.55 -7.57
C ASP A 212 -1.87 -10.86 -8.82
N ALA A 213 -1.19 -11.63 -9.68
CA ALA A 213 -0.47 -11.10 -10.83
C ALA A 213 -1.24 -11.33 -12.15
N GLN A 214 -0.55 -11.83 -13.15
CA GLN A 214 -1.06 -12.04 -14.50
C GLN A 214 -2.41 -12.77 -14.53
N GLY A 215 -3.37 -12.22 -15.26
CA GLY A 215 -4.70 -12.78 -15.43
C GLY A 215 -5.69 -12.46 -14.31
N HIS A 216 -5.26 -11.70 -13.30
CA HIS A 216 -6.14 -11.14 -12.27
C HIS A 216 -6.22 -9.62 -12.35
N GLU A 217 -7.26 -9.05 -11.75
CA GLU A 217 -7.51 -7.61 -11.78
C GLU A 217 -6.37 -6.81 -11.14
N ARG A 218 -5.80 -7.26 -10.02
CA ARG A 218 -4.65 -6.58 -9.41
C ARG A 218 -3.45 -6.45 -10.35
N GLY A 219 -3.14 -7.51 -11.11
CA GLY A 219 -2.07 -7.47 -12.12
C GLY A 219 -2.41 -6.51 -13.25
N ARG A 220 -3.68 -6.50 -13.71
CA ARG A 220 -4.16 -5.57 -14.73
C ARG A 220 -4.06 -4.11 -14.29
N GLU A 221 -4.38 -3.81 -13.03
CA GLU A 221 -4.30 -2.46 -12.47
C GLU A 221 -2.86 -2.00 -12.24
N TYR A 222 -2.02 -2.86 -11.69
CA TYR A 222 -0.73 -2.48 -11.10
C TYR A 222 0.47 -2.76 -12.00
N ASP A 223 0.40 -3.80 -12.83
CA ASP A 223 1.55 -4.24 -13.63
C ASP A 223 1.42 -3.83 -15.12
N THR A 224 0.31 -3.17 -15.52
CA THR A 224 0.14 -2.62 -16.86
C THR A 224 0.93 -1.32 -17.03
N MET A 225 1.82 -1.31 -18.02
CA MET A 225 2.68 -0.16 -18.33
C MET A 225 1.90 0.93 -19.07
N SER A 226 1.03 1.66 -18.37
CA SER A 226 0.20 2.75 -18.92
C SER A 226 -0.23 3.75 -17.84
N GLY A 227 -0.80 4.89 -18.26
CA GLY A 227 -1.39 5.90 -17.35
C GLY A 227 -2.76 5.53 -16.78
N LEU A 228 -3.37 4.43 -17.25
CA LEU A 228 -4.77 4.11 -16.99
C LEU A 228 -5.14 4.04 -15.50
N TYR A 229 -4.23 3.50 -14.66
CA TYR A 229 -4.50 3.41 -13.23
C TYR A 229 -4.42 4.79 -12.53
N ALA A 230 -3.49 5.64 -12.93
CA ALA A 230 -3.45 7.03 -12.44
C ALA A 230 -4.71 7.80 -12.82
N GLU A 231 -5.18 7.64 -14.06
CA GLU A 231 -6.44 8.25 -14.52
C GLU A 231 -7.67 7.72 -13.76
N PHE A 232 -7.69 6.41 -13.43
CA PHE A 232 -8.74 5.84 -12.57
C PHE A 232 -8.75 6.51 -11.18
N ILE A 233 -7.59 6.65 -10.57
CA ILE A 233 -7.46 7.34 -9.27
C ILE A 233 -7.96 8.78 -9.38
N GLU A 234 -7.49 9.54 -10.38
CA GLU A 234 -7.82 10.96 -10.55
C GLU A 234 -9.32 11.19 -10.84
N ASP A 235 -9.90 10.40 -11.76
CA ASP A 235 -11.24 10.67 -12.28
C ASP A 235 -12.35 9.99 -11.47
N GLU A 236 -12.05 8.87 -10.79
CA GLU A 236 -13.08 8.04 -10.17
C GLU A 236 -12.93 7.90 -8.65
N VAL A 237 -11.69 7.88 -8.11
CA VAL A 237 -11.46 7.70 -6.66
C VAL A 237 -11.40 9.03 -5.92
N LEU A 238 -10.53 9.95 -6.34
CA LEU A 238 -10.31 11.22 -5.63
C LEU A 238 -11.58 12.07 -5.51
N PRO A 239 -12.45 12.18 -6.54
CA PRO A 239 -13.72 12.91 -6.42
C PRO A 239 -14.66 12.32 -5.36
N LEU A 240 -14.68 11.00 -5.19
CA LEU A 240 -15.46 10.34 -4.14
C LEU A 240 -14.89 10.62 -2.75
N VAL A 241 -13.55 10.62 -2.60
CA VAL A 241 -12.89 11.00 -1.34
C VAL A 241 -13.23 12.43 -0.95
N GLU A 242 -13.09 13.39 -1.88
CA GLU A 242 -13.40 14.79 -1.64
C GLU A 242 -14.89 14.99 -1.25
N LYS A 243 -15.80 14.33 -1.99
CA LYS A 243 -17.25 14.42 -1.75
C LYS A 243 -17.64 13.78 -0.41
N ASN A 244 -17.19 12.57 -0.13
CA ASN A 244 -17.66 11.81 1.04
C ASN A 244 -17.19 12.44 2.36
N TYR A 245 -16.04 13.10 2.36
CA TYR A 245 -15.42 13.62 3.58
C TYR A 245 -15.27 15.15 3.60
N SER A 246 -15.82 15.85 2.61
CA SER A 246 -15.74 17.32 2.48
C SER A 246 -14.28 17.81 2.49
N LEU A 247 -13.42 17.10 1.75
CA LEU A 247 -12.00 17.40 1.63
C LEU A 247 -11.73 18.20 0.35
N LYS A 248 -10.58 18.88 0.32
CA LYS A 248 -9.97 19.42 -0.89
C LYS A 248 -8.55 18.88 -1.03
N LEU A 249 -8.28 18.20 -2.13
CA LEU A 249 -6.99 17.62 -2.43
C LEU A 249 -6.19 18.55 -3.36
N THR A 250 -4.90 18.74 -3.07
CA THR A 250 -4.06 19.60 -3.88
C THR A 250 -3.97 19.12 -5.34
N LYS A 251 -3.86 20.08 -6.27
CA LYS A 251 -3.57 19.80 -7.69
C LYS A 251 -2.09 20.00 -8.02
N ASP A 252 -1.29 20.47 -7.05
CA ASP A 252 0.16 20.59 -7.19
C ASP A 252 0.81 19.19 -7.14
N PRO A 253 1.51 18.74 -8.20
CA PRO A 253 2.17 17.44 -8.22
C PRO A 253 3.24 17.26 -7.13
N GLU A 254 3.86 18.34 -6.63
CA GLU A 254 4.74 18.29 -5.48
C GLU A 254 4.04 17.94 -4.17
N GLY A 255 2.75 18.19 -4.07
CA GLY A 255 1.91 17.81 -2.93
C GLY A 255 1.26 16.45 -3.07
N ARG A 256 1.65 15.63 -4.05
CA ARG A 256 1.04 14.33 -4.34
C ARG A 256 2.08 13.21 -4.36
N ALA A 257 1.83 12.18 -3.59
CA ALA A 257 2.70 11.01 -3.48
C ALA A 257 1.95 9.72 -3.77
N THR A 258 2.70 8.70 -4.18
CA THR A 258 2.23 7.34 -4.36
C THR A 258 3.12 6.37 -3.60
N MET A 259 2.54 5.33 -2.98
CA MET A 259 3.28 4.34 -2.20
C MET A 259 2.72 2.94 -2.42
N GLY A 260 3.61 1.95 -2.51
CA GLY A 260 3.17 0.57 -2.56
C GLY A 260 4.26 -0.46 -2.32
N ASN A 261 3.81 -1.71 -2.25
CA ASN A 261 4.66 -2.88 -2.07
C ASN A 261 4.46 -3.85 -3.23
N SER A 262 5.53 -4.53 -3.69
CA SER A 262 5.40 -5.51 -4.78
C SER A 262 4.82 -4.87 -6.06
N SER A 263 3.79 -5.45 -6.67
CA SER A 263 3.06 -4.82 -7.79
C SER A 263 2.49 -3.44 -7.42
N GLY A 264 2.08 -3.21 -6.16
CA GLY A 264 1.72 -1.87 -5.71
C GLY A 264 2.89 -0.88 -5.75
N GLY A 265 4.13 -1.37 -5.58
CA GLY A 265 5.35 -0.56 -5.73
C GLY A 265 5.63 -0.21 -7.20
N SER A 266 5.46 -1.14 -8.14
CA SER A 266 5.53 -0.81 -9.57
C SER A 266 4.41 0.14 -9.97
N ALA A 267 3.17 -0.07 -9.52
CA ALA A 267 2.05 0.83 -9.76
C ALA A 267 2.33 2.26 -9.31
N ALA A 268 2.96 2.43 -8.13
CA ALA A 268 3.35 3.75 -7.63
C ALA A 268 4.28 4.48 -8.60
N LEU A 269 5.28 3.79 -9.16
CA LEU A 269 6.16 4.39 -10.17
C LEU A 269 5.46 4.56 -11.51
N ILE A 270 4.68 3.59 -11.97
CA ILE A 270 3.93 3.64 -13.22
C ILE A 270 3.01 4.87 -13.25
N MET A 271 2.25 5.13 -12.19
CA MET A 271 1.41 6.32 -12.07
C MET A 271 2.21 7.61 -12.29
N ALA A 272 3.30 7.79 -11.56
CA ALA A 272 4.14 8.99 -11.65
C ALA A 272 4.92 9.08 -12.98
N TRP A 273 5.28 7.95 -13.57
CA TRP A 273 6.01 7.90 -14.84
C TRP A 273 5.15 8.34 -16.01
N TYR A 274 3.91 7.84 -16.09
CA TYR A 274 3.00 8.16 -17.18
C TYR A 274 2.26 9.49 -16.97
N HIS A 275 2.11 9.91 -15.70
CA HIS A 275 1.47 11.19 -15.32
C HIS A 275 2.36 12.01 -14.38
N PRO A 276 3.54 12.47 -14.86
CA PRO A 276 4.42 13.31 -14.04
C PRO A 276 3.82 14.70 -13.73
N GLU A 277 2.79 15.11 -14.46
CA GLU A 277 2.00 16.32 -14.15
C GLU A 277 1.05 16.12 -12.96
N LEU A 278 0.82 14.87 -12.53
CA LEU A 278 -0.02 14.54 -11.38
C LEU A 278 0.78 14.17 -10.13
N TYR A 279 1.88 13.41 -10.26
CA TYR A 279 2.61 12.85 -9.12
C TYR A 279 4.12 13.01 -9.28
N HIS A 280 4.78 13.58 -8.27
CA HIS A 280 6.24 13.74 -8.25
C HIS A 280 6.93 12.84 -7.22
N ARG A 281 6.21 12.26 -6.26
CA ARG A 281 6.78 11.55 -5.11
C ARG A 281 6.38 10.09 -5.10
N VAL A 282 7.37 9.19 -5.14
CA VAL A 282 7.18 7.75 -5.27
C VAL A 282 7.92 7.01 -4.16
N LEU A 283 7.22 6.10 -3.46
CA LEU A 283 7.80 5.26 -2.44
C LEU A 283 7.47 3.79 -2.70
N THR A 284 8.50 2.94 -2.85
CA THR A 284 8.32 1.54 -3.17
C THR A 284 9.06 0.61 -2.22
N PHE A 285 8.41 -0.48 -1.83
CA PHE A 285 9.02 -1.59 -1.12
C PHE A 285 8.95 -2.83 -1.99
N SER A 286 10.09 -3.48 -2.26
CA SER A 286 10.15 -4.65 -3.15
C SER A 286 9.41 -4.41 -4.48
N GLY A 287 9.61 -3.24 -5.09
CA GLY A 287 8.92 -2.85 -6.31
C GLY A 287 9.07 -3.90 -7.40
N THR A 288 7.96 -4.29 -8.02
CA THR A 288 7.90 -5.28 -9.11
C THR A 288 8.42 -4.67 -10.41
N PHE A 289 9.73 -4.34 -10.45
CA PHE A 289 10.40 -3.85 -11.66
C PHE A 289 10.88 -4.99 -12.58
N VAL A 290 10.18 -6.11 -12.52
CA VAL A 290 10.35 -7.32 -13.33
C VAL A 290 9.29 -7.37 -14.42
N ASN A 291 9.41 -8.33 -15.36
CA ASN A 291 8.39 -8.52 -16.39
C ASN A 291 7.19 -9.29 -15.82
N GLN A 292 6.13 -8.57 -15.44
CA GLN A 292 4.91 -9.16 -14.89
C GLN A 292 3.63 -8.66 -15.58
N GLN A 293 3.78 -7.83 -16.63
CA GLN A 293 2.65 -7.31 -17.39
C GLN A 293 1.87 -8.43 -18.10
N TRP A 294 0.55 -8.37 -18.00
CA TRP A 294 -0.36 -9.21 -18.75
C TRP A 294 -1.68 -8.44 -19.00
N PRO A 295 -2.26 -8.51 -20.22
CA PRO A 295 -1.76 -9.23 -21.40
C PRO A 295 -0.46 -8.61 -21.97
N PHE A 296 0.21 -9.36 -22.84
CA PHE A 296 1.41 -8.87 -23.52
C PHE A 296 1.09 -7.61 -24.34
N ASN A 297 1.97 -6.61 -24.22
CA ASN A 297 1.90 -5.39 -25.00
C ASN A 297 3.21 -5.22 -25.80
N PRO A 298 3.17 -5.21 -27.14
CA PRO A 298 4.37 -5.05 -27.98
C PRO A 298 5.07 -3.68 -27.81
N GLU A 299 4.39 -2.65 -27.31
CA GLU A 299 4.99 -1.34 -27.05
C GLU A 299 5.83 -1.35 -25.77
N THR A 300 5.50 -2.21 -24.83
CA THR A 300 6.19 -2.42 -23.56
C THR A 300 6.47 -3.90 -23.31
N PRO A 301 7.26 -4.56 -24.19
CA PRO A 301 7.35 -6.03 -24.25
C PRO A 301 7.98 -6.66 -23.01
N ASP A 302 8.69 -5.87 -22.21
CA ASP A 302 9.39 -6.30 -21.01
C ASP A 302 8.66 -5.86 -19.72
N GLY A 303 7.43 -5.35 -19.83
CA GLY A 303 6.70 -4.84 -18.68
C GLY A 303 7.51 -3.81 -17.88
N ALA A 304 7.46 -3.88 -16.54
CA ALA A 304 8.18 -2.95 -15.67
C ALA A 304 9.71 -3.16 -15.64
N TRP A 305 10.24 -4.29 -16.14
CA TRP A 305 11.66 -4.45 -16.42
C TRP A 305 12.17 -3.39 -17.40
N GLY A 306 11.29 -2.95 -18.31
CA GLY A 306 11.54 -1.87 -19.25
C GLY A 306 11.96 -0.54 -18.61
N PHE A 307 11.63 -0.28 -17.35
CA PHE A 307 12.05 0.97 -16.67
C PHE A 307 13.56 1.12 -16.65
N HIS A 308 14.29 0.11 -16.19
CA HIS A 308 15.75 0.19 -16.07
C HIS A 308 16.48 -0.25 -17.33
N SER A 309 15.86 -1.06 -18.21
CA SER A 309 16.52 -1.51 -19.44
C SER A 309 16.40 -0.51 -20.60
N LYS A 310 15.34 0.32 -20.61
CA LYS A 310 15.02 1.18 -21.76
C LYS A 310 14.46 2.55 -21.35
N LEU A 311 13.33 2.60 -20.64
CA LEU A 311 12.54 3.81 -20.46
C LEU A 311 13.31 4.93 -19.77
N ILE A 312 13.93 4.65 -18.60
CA ILE A 312 14.73 5.66 -17.88
C ILE A 312 16.01 6.01 -18.66
N PRO A 313 16.80 5.05 -19.17
CA PRO A 313 17.99 5.36 -19.96
C PRO A 313 17.74 6.23 -21.20
N GLU A 314 16.65 5.99 -21.92
CA GLU A 314 16.35 6.67 -23.20
C GLU A 314 15.55 7.97 -23.04
N SER A 315 14.97 8.23 -21.85
CA SER A 315 14.16 9.45 -21.61
C SER A 315 14.97 10.58 -20.97
N ALA A 316 14.52 11.80 -21.16
CA ALA A 316 14.92 12.91 -20.29
C ALA A 316 14.45 12.66 -18.86
N PRO A 317 15.20 13.10 -17.83
CA PRO A 317 14.75 12.99 -16.44
C PRO A 317 13.39 13.66 -16.23
N LYS A 318 12.49 12.95 -15.55
CA LYS A 318 11.20 13.48 -15.10
C LYS A 318 11.36 14.09 -13.70
N PRO A 319 10.50 15.01 -13.26
CA PRO A 319 10.60 15.67 -11.95
C PRO A 319 10.15 14.72 -10.80
N LEU A 320 10.75 13.54 -10.71
CA LEU A 320 10.38 12.52 -9.74
C LEU A 320 11.40 12.42 -8.62
N ARG A 321 10.90 12.24 -7.39
CA ARG A 321 11.65 11.85 -6.20
C ARG A 321 11.23 10.42 -5.83
N ILE A 322 12.20 9.49 -5.83
CA ILE A 322 11.90 8.05 -5.81
C ILE A 322 12.62 7.38 -4.63
N PHE A 323 11.85 6.89 -3.66
CA PHE A 323 12.35 6.02 -2.61
C PHE A 323 12.12 4.57 -2.97
N MET A 324 13.15 3.74 -2.78
CA MET A 324 13.08 2.30 -3.03
C MET A 324 13.73 1.53 -1.88
N ALA A 325 13.15 0.38 -1.51
CA ALA A 325 13.81 -0.57 -0.63
C ALA A 325 13.55 -2.01 -1.09
N VAL A 326 14.54 -2.90 -0.95
CA VAL A 326 14.45 -4.32 -1.28
C VAL A 326 15.15 -5.18 -0.23
N GLY A 327 14.68 -6.39 0.00
CA GLY A 327 15.35 -7.36 0.86
C GLY A 327 16.42 -8.16 0.10
N ASP A 328 17.48 -8.59 0.78
CA ASP A 328 18.54 -9.43 0.22
C ASP A 328 18.06 -10.85 -0.13
N ARG A 329 16.89 -11.25 0.36
CA ARG A 329 16.17 -12.51 0.11
C ARG A 329 14.83 -12.28 -0.58
N ASP A 330 14.75 -11.25 -1.41
CA ASP A 330 13.54 -10.98 -2.18
C ASP A 330 13.28 -12.02 -3.26
N LEU A 331 12.12 -12.00 -3.89
CA LEU A 331 11.66 -13.03 -4.82
C LEU A 331 12.64 -13.26 -5.98
N LEU A 332 12.78 -14.51 -6.31
CA LEU A 332 13.42 -14.99 -7.53
C LEU A 332 12.50 -16.06 -8.15
N ASN A 333 11.90 -15.74 -9.27
CA ASN A 333 10.93 -16.60 -9.95
C ASN A 333 11.36 -16.92 -11.40
N PRO A 334 12.49 -17.62 -11.62
CA PRO A 334 13.07 -17.81 -12.95
C PRO A 334 12.19 -18.65 -13.89
N ASN A 335 11.18 -19.34 -13.35
CA ASN A 335 10.29 -20.22 -14.11
C ASN A 335 8.89 -19.64 -14.36
N VAL A 336 8.63 -18.41 -13.95
CA VAL A 336 7.32 -17.77 -14.19
C VAL A 336 7.15 -17.50 -15.68
N MET A 337 8.18 -16.95 -16.30
CA MET A 337 8.38 -16.84 -17.74
C MET A 337 9.82 -17.27 -18.04
N ARG A 338 10.16 -17.50 -19.31
CA ARG A 338 11.50 -17.92 -19.73
C ARG A 338 12.27 -16.76 -20.35
N ASP A 339 12.26 -15.63 -19.67
CA ASP A 339 12.83 -14.37 -20.15
C ASP A 339 13.94 -13.81 -19.25
N ASP A 340 14.28 -14.51 -18.16
CA ASP A 340 15.29 -14.12 -17.17
C ASP A 340 15.04 -12.74 -16.50
N MET A 341 13.80 -12.25 -16.53
CA MET A 341 13.42 -10.92 -16.01
C MET A 341 12.62 -10.98 -14.70
N HIS A 342 12.85 -11.99 -13.83
CA HIS A 342 12.07 -12.24 -12.62
C HIS A 342 12.93 -12.37 -11.35
N ASP A 343 13.99 -11.55 -11.23
CA ASP A 343 14.75 -11.33 -10.00
C ASP A 343 14.48 -9.93 -9.46
N TRP A 344 13.75 -9.83 -8.35
CA TRP A 344 13.39 -8.55 -7.71
C TRP A 344 14.61 -7.80 -7.18
N VAL A 345 15.62 -8.52 -6.66
CA VAL A 345 16.84 -7.88 -6.16
C VAL A 345 17.64 -7.27 -7.32
N GLU A 346 17.82 -8.02 -8.39
CA GLU A 346 18.51 -7.53 -9.59
C GLU A 346 17.77 -6.33 -10.20
N ALA A 347 16.46 -6.43 -10.36
CA ALA A 347 15.64 -5.36 -10.93
C ALA A 347 15.74 -4.05 -10.11
N ASN A 348 15.65 -4.13 -8.78
CA ASN A 348 15.77 -2.96 -7.91
C ASN A 348 17.21 -2.40 -7.89
N ASN A 349 18.25 -3.25 -7.94
CA ASN A 349 19.64 -2.82 -8.08
C ASN A 349 19.86 -2.06 -9.40
N ARG A 350 19.36 -2.60 -10.51
CA ARG A 350 19.41 -1.95 -11.83
C ARG A 350 18.65 -0.62 -11.85
N MET A 351 17.49 -0.55 -11.20
CA MET A 351 16.73 0.69 -11.03
C MET A 351 17.58 1.77 -10.34
N ALA A 352 18.22 1.46 -9.21
CA ALA A 352 19.11 2.39 -8.51
C ALA A 352 20.24 2.89 -9.42
N GLY A 353 20.84 1.99 -10.19
CA GLY A 353 21.92 2.33 -11.13
C GLY A 353 21.48 3.33 -12.21
N VAL A 354 20.31 3.13 -12.84
CA VAL A 354 19.84 4.05 -13.89
C VAL A 354 19.32 5.36 -13.32
N LEU A 355 18.70 5.37 -12.15
CA LEU A 355 18.29 6.62 -11.47
C LEU A 355 19.49 7.47 -11.13
N LYS A 356 20.56 6.87 -10.61
CA LYS A 356 21.84 7.54 -10.36
C LYS A 356 22.46 8.12 -11.62
N ALA A 357 22.55 7.32 -12.68
CA ALA A 357 23.12 7.74 -13.95
C ALA A 357 22.36 8.91 -14.60
N LYS A 358 21.06 9.00 -14.35
CA LYS A 358 20.19 10.08 -14.87
C LYS A 358 20.06 11.27 -13.92
N GLY A 359 20.68 11.24 -12.73
CA GLY A 359 20.67 12.37 -11.79
C GLY A 359 19.31 12.59 -11.11
N TYR A 360 18.52 11.54 -10.91
CA TYR A 360 17.28 11.62 -10.12
C TYR A 360 17.56 11.86 -8.64
N HIS A 361 16.66 12.53 -7.96
CA HIS A 361 16.56 12.44 -6.51
C HIS A 361 16.03 11.07 -6.13
N TYR A 362 16.89 10.21 -5.60
CA TYR A 362 16.50 8.87 -5.16
C TYR A 362 17.22 8.46 -3.87
N GLN A 363 16.53 7.65 -3.06
CA GLN A 363 17.13 6.94 -1.94
C GLN A 363 16.80 5.46 -2.09
N TYR A 364 17.85 4.62 -2.15
CA TYR A 364 17.72 3.18 -2.27
C TYR A 364 18.28 2.49 -1.04
N VAL A 365 17.47 1.62 -0.39
CA VAL A 365 17.84 0.92 0.84
C VAL A 365 17.81 -0.58 0.63
N TYR A 366 18.97 -1.20 0.72
CA TYR A 366 19.16 -2.65 0.70
C TYR A 366 19.07 -3.20 2.12
N CYS A 367 18.11 -4.08 2.36
CA CYS A 367 17.77 -4.60 3.69
C CYS A 367 18.32 -6.02 3.86
N LEU A 368 19.33 -6.18 4.71
CA LEU A 368 19.92 -7.50 5.02
C LEU A 368 18.96 -8.36 5.84
N ASN A 369 18.95 -9.67 5.61
CA ASN A 369 18.06 -10.62 6.29
C ASN A 369 16.57 -10.27 6.15
N ALA A 370 16.18 -9.69 5.01
CA ALA A 370 14.81 -9.32 4.70
C ALA A 370 14.35 -10.00 3.40
N GLY A 371 13.12 -10.49 3.42
CA GLY A 371 12.46 -11.08 2.25
C GLY A 371 11.58 -10.07 1.51
N HIS A 372 10.65 -10.60 0.70
CA HIS A 372 9.70 -9.80 -0.08
C HIS A 372 8.87 -8.86 0.80
N GLY A 373 8.76 -7.60 0.40
CA GLY A 373 8.10 -6.56 1.18
C GLY A 373 8.89 -6.04 2.37
N ILE A 374 10.17 -6.44 2.47
CA ILE A 374 11.15 -6.10 3.50
C ILE A 374 10.72 -6.37 4.97
N GLY A 375 9.61 -7.07 5.20
CA GLY A 375 9.21 -7.61 6.50
C GLY A 375 9.49 -6.71 7.71
N ASN A 376 10.38 -7.17 8.61
CA ASN A 376 10.75 -6.46 9.83
C ASN A 376 11.52 -5.14 9.60
N ALA A 377 12.09 -4.92 8.43
CA ALA A 377 12.79 -3.68 8.10
C ALA A 377 11.80 -2.53 7.85
N LYS A 378 10.62 -2.81 7.30
CA LYS A 378 9.62 -1.78 6.97
C LYS A 378 9.14 -0.96 8.18
N PRO A 379 8.80 -1.56 9.35
CA PRO A 379 8.44 -0.82 10.55
C PRO A 379 9.54 0.12 11.08
N GLN A 380 10.81 -0.20 10.84
CA GLN A 380 11.92 0.69 11.16
C GLN A 380 12.05 1.83 10.14
N LEU A 381 11.95 1.49 8.85
CA LEU A 381 12.37 2.34 7.74
C LEU A 381 11.29 3.34 7.29
N LEU A 382 10.00 2.97 7.37
CA LEU A 382 8.91 3.75 6.78
C LEU A 382 8.82 5.21 7.29
N PRO A 383 8.99 5.53 8.59
CA PRO A 383 8.97 6.93 9.04
C PRO A 383 10.05 7.80 8.38
N SER A 384 11.29 7.33 8.34
CA SER A 384 12.40 8.05 7.70
C SER A 384 12.24 8.12 6.18
N ALA A 385 11.66 7.09 5.57
CA ALA A 385 11.35 7.08 4.14
C ALA A 385 10.29 8.13 3.77
N LEU A 386 9.25 8.27 4.60
CA LEU A 386 8.24 9.32 4.42
C LEU A 386 8.84 10.72 4.60
N GLU A 387 9.70 10.91 5.60
CA GLU A 387 10.38 12.18 5.83
C GLU A 387 11.29 12.55 4.64
N TRP A 388 12.06 11.59 4.12
CA TRP A 388 12.85 11.80 2.92
C TRP A 388 11.98 12.10 1.70
N LEU A 389 10.87 11.38 1.54
CA LEU A 389 9.95 11.55 0.40
C LEU A 389 9.37 12.96 0.36
N TRP A 390 9.00 13.53 1.52
CA TRP A 390 8.38 14.85 1.62
C TRP A 390 9.39 15.99 1.78
N LYS A 391 10.69 15.71 1.72
CA LYS A 391 11.73 16.75 1.75
C LYS A 391 11.47 17.83 0.69
N GLY A 392 11.56 19.09 1.11
CA GLY A 392 11.35 20.25 0.23
C GLY A 392 9.88 20.68 0.07
N TYR A 393 8.90 19.86 0.50
CA TYR A 393 7.51 20.30 0.59
C TYR A 393 7.25 20.96 1.96
N PRO A 394 6.49 22.08 2.04
CA PRO A 394 6.25 22.76 3.32
C PRO A 394 5.57 21.84 4.34
N ALA A 395 6.17 21.73 5.54
CA ALA A 395 5.58 20.95 6.64
C ALA A 395 4.44 21.70 7.39
N GLY A 396 4.21 22.97 7.07
CA GLY A 396 3.14 23.78 7.66
C GLY A 396 1.77 23.53 7.02
N THR A 397 0.71 23.97 7.72
CA THR A 397 -0.65 23.98 7.17
C THR A 397 -0.71 24.72 5.84
N ALA A 398 -1.35 24.12 4.84
CA ALA A 398 -1.60 24.76 3.56
C ALA A 398 -2.23 26.16 3.79
N LYS A 399 -1.63 27.17 3.17
CA LYS A 399 -2.15 28.54 3.16
C LYS A 399 -3.43 28.65 2.36
#